data_1fdf10b6cb44b76f6684a67d0eed29c3
#
_entry.id   1fdf10b6cb44b76f6684a67d0eed29c3
#
_cell.length_a   1.000
_cell.length_b   1.000
_cell.length_c   1.000
_cell.angle_alpha   90.00
_cell.angle_beta   90.00
_cell.angle_gamma   90.00
#
_symmetry.space_group_name_H-M   'P 1'
#
loop_
_entity.id
_entity.type
_entity.pdbx_description
1 polymer ?
#
loop_
_entity_poly.entity_id
_entity_poly.type
_entity_poly.pdbx_seq_one_letter_code
_entity_poly.pdbx_strand_id
1 'polypeptide(L)'
;MQLSVKSNIAEATADWRIRNRKLADATVRALNAAAFQVRSEWVRRMPSVFDRPIAYTVRSPRYQKATATTLTSRVYILDTGSGTTPQQYLEQEAFGGSRPMKPSERMLGSYYVPGPGAQLDKAGNINFNTLRAILTSIGGRGPAFPGERQGGARANRR
;
A
#
# COMPACT_ATOMS: atom_id res chain seq x y z
N MET A 1 -71.81 -6.32 -20.10
CA MET A 1 -70.48 -6.16 -20.74
C MET A 1 -69.46 -6.24 -19.63
N GLN A 2 -68.70 -7.35 -19.49
CA GLN A 2 -67.64 -7.46 -18.48
C GLN A 2 -66.30 -7.14 -19.14
N LEU A 3 -65.65 -6.09 -18.69
CA LEU A 3 -64.29 -5.72 -19.08
C LEU A 3 -63.29 -6.47 -18.19
N SER A 4 -62.57 -7.42 -18.75
CA SER A 4 -61.45 -8.09 -18.06
C SER A 4 -60.15 -7.40 -18.43
N VAL A 5 -59.49 -6.72 -17.50
CA VAL A 5 -58.15 -6.14 -17.67
C VAL A 5 -57.14 -7.15 -17.16
N LYS A 6 -56.35 -7.74 -18.05
CA LYS A 6 -55.17 -8.55 -17.69
C LYS A 6 -53.95 -7.63 -17.58
N SER A 7 -53.33 -7.55 -16.43
CA SER A 7 -52.07 -6.81 -16.27
C SER A 7 -50.89 -7.79 -16.26
N ASN A 8 -49.82 -7.44 -16.99
CA ASN A 8 -48.55 -8.20 -17.01
C ASN A 8 -47.47 -7.59 -16.08
N ILE A 9 -47.95 -6.86 -15.03
CA ILE A 9 -47.04 -6.14 -14.12
C ILE A 9 -46.05 -7.11 -13.43
N ALA A 10 -46.47 -8.32 -13.09
CA ALA A 10 -45.57 -9.29 -12.46
C ALA A 10 -44.45 -9.75 -13.38
N GLU A 11 -44.73 -9.99 -14.65
CA GLU A 11 -43.73 -10.36 -15.65
C GLU A 11 -42.77 -9.18 -15.95
N ALA A 12 -43.31 -7.98 -16.13
CA ALA A 12 -42.53 -6.78 -16.35
C ALA A 12 -41.59 -6.47 -15.18
N THR A 13 -42.05 -6.65 -13.94
CA THR A 13 -41.21 -6.46 -12.76
C THR A 13 -40.12 -7.53 -12.62
N ALA A 14 -40.40 -8.78 -12.98
CA ALA A 14 -39.42 -9.87 -12.99
C ALA A 14 -38.35 -9.60 -14.03
N ASP A 15 -38.71 -9.22 -15.24
CA ASP A 15 -37.79 -8.85 -16.32
C ASP A 15 -36.91 -7.65 -15.94
N TRP A 16 -37.47 -6.63 -15.32
CA TRP A 16 -36.74 -5.47 -14.85
C TRP A 16 -35.70 -5.84 -13.79
N ARG A 17 -36.03 -6.71 -12.82
CA ARG A 17 -35.09 -7.21 -11.80
C ARG A 17 -33.94 -7.99 -12.42
N ILE A 18 -34.23 -8.84 -13.41
CA ILE A 18 -33.18 -9.62 -14.11
C ILE A 18 -32.25 -8.69 -14.89
N ARG A 19 -32.78 -7.69 -15.60
CA ARG A 19 -31.97 -6.72 -16.35
C ARG A 19 -31.09 -5.88 -15.44
N ASN A 20 -31.62 -5.39 -14.31
CA ASN A 20 -30.86 -4.63 -13.34
C ASN A 20 -29.73 -5.46 -12.71
N ARG A 21 -29.98 -6.73 -12.39
CA ARG A 21 -28.94 -7.63 -11.89
C ARG A 21 -27.83 -7.85 -12.92
N LYS A 22 -28.18 -8.11 -14.16
CA LYS A 22 -27.21 -8.25 -15.26
C LYS A 22 -26.40 -6.98 -15.48
N LEU A 23 -27.02 -5.80 -15.39
CA LEU A 23 -26.34 -4.52 -15.48
C LEU A 23 -25.36 -4.32 -14.32
N ALA A 24 -25.78 -4.57 -13.08
CA ALA A 24 -24.91 -4.50 -11.91
C ALA A 24 -23.72 -5.45 -12.04
N ASP A 25 -23.92 -6.69 -12.45
CA ASP A 25 -22.85 -7.67 -12.65
C ASP A 25 -21.90 -7.24 -13.78
N ALA A 26 -22.39 -6.66 -14.86
CA ALA A 26 -21.56 -6.12 -15.94
C ALA A 26 -20.73 -4.93 -15.45
N THR A 27 -21.33 -4.02 -14.68
CA THR A 27 -20.67 -2.87 -14.08
C THR A 27 -19.55 -3.31 -13.12
N VAL A 28 -19.82 -4.28 -12.25
CA VAL A 28 -18.82 -4.85 -11.33
C VAL A 28 -17.63 -5.43 -12.10
N ARG A 29 -17.89 -6.20 -13.15
CA ARG A 29 -16.81 -6.77 -13.98
C ARG A 29 -16.00 -5.67 -14.66
N ALA A 30 -16.64 -4.65 -15.24
CA ALA A 30 -15.96 -3.53 -15.89
C ALA A 30 -15.09 -2.73 -14.92
N LEU A 31 -15.62 -2.37 -13.74
CA LEU A 31 -14.88 -1.66 -12.70
C LEU A 31 -13.67 -2.46 -12.20
N ASN A 32 -13.83 -3.75 -11.96
CA ASN A 32 -12.75 -4.60 -11.51
C ASN A 32 -11.67 -4.81 -12.57
N ALA A 33 -12.05 -4.92 -13.84
CA ALA A 33 -11.11 -4.99 -14.96
C ALA A 33 -10.32 -3.68 -15.10
N ALA A 34 -10.99 -2.53 -15.05
CA ALA A 34 -10.35 -1.22 -15.11
C ALA A 34 -9.37 -1.01 -13.94
N ALA A 35 -9.79 -1.32 -12.71
CA ALA A 35 -8.92 -1.20 -11.54
C ALA A 35 -7.70 -2.12 -11.62
N PHE A 36 -7.86 -3.33 -12.11
CA PHE A 36 -6.74 -4.24 -12.34
C PHE A 36 -5.76 -3.70 -13.38
N GLN A 37 -6.27 -3.14 -14.50
CA GLN A 37 -5.43 -2.52 -15.53
C GLN A 37 -4.65 -1.32 -14.98
N VAL A 38 -5.31 -0.41 -14.26
CA VAL A 38 -4.65 0.75 -13.63
C VAL A 38 -3.57 0.29 -12.64
N ARG A 39 -3.88 -0.66 -11.77
CA ARG A 39 -2.90 -1.24 -10.83
C ARG A 39 -1.71 -1.86 -11.57
N SER A 40 -1.96 -2.60 -12.64
CA SER A 40 -0.91 -3.26 -13.43
C SER A 40 -0.02 -2.24 -14.13
N GLU A 41 -0.61 -1.19 -14.66
CA GLU A 41 0.11 -0.08 -15.29
C GLU A 41 0.99 0.68 -14.29
N TRP A 42 0.50 0.93 -13.06
CA TRP A 42 1.32 1.53 -12.01
C TRP A 42 2.55 0.68 -11.70
N VAL A 43 2.36 -0.64 -11.48
CA VAL A 43 3.48 -1.56 -11.24
C VAL A 43 4.48 -1.55 -12.39
N ARG A 44 4.00 -1.50 -13.63
CA ARG A 44 4.84 -1.49 -14.82
C ARG A 44 5.65 -0.19 -14.96
N ARG A 45 5.06 0.95 -14.60
CA ARG A 45 5.70 2.27 -14.72
C ARG A 45 6.66 2.59 -13.57
N MET A 46 6.45 2.05 -12.38
CA MET A 46 7.29 2.38 -11.22
C MET A 46 8.80 2.26 -11.46
N PRO A 47 9.33 1.21 -12.11
CA PRO A 47 10.78 1.12 -12.38
C PRO A 47 11.33 2.19 -13.33
N SER A 48 10.49 2.81 -14.15
CA SER A 48 10.91 3.89 -15.06
C SER A 48 10.78 5.29 -14.46
N VAL A 49 9.98 5.44 -13.41
CA VAL A 49 9.73 6.73 -12.74
C VAL A 49 10.69 6.91 -11.56
N PHE A 50 10.96 5.85 -10.79
CA PHE A 50 11.79 5.91 -9.61
C PHE A 50 13.19 5.32 -9.89
N ASP A 51 14.23 5.96 -9.35
CA ASP A 51 15.59 5.42 -9.43
C ASP A 51 15.73 4.19 -8.52
N ARG A 52 16.00 3.05 -9.12
CA ARG A 52 16.26 1.77 -8.43
C ARG A 52 15.26 1.42 -7.32
N PRO A 53 13.94 1.42 -7.59
CA PRO A 53 12.94 1.16 -6.56
C PRO A 53 13.06 -0.27 -6.03
N ILE A 54 12.94 -0.44 -4.72
CA ILE A 54 12.92 -1.77 -4.10
C ILE A 54 11.63 -2.51 -4.49
N ALA A 55 11.68 -3.84 -4.46
CA ALA A 55 10.53 -4.69 -4.81
C ALA A 55 9.26 -4.40 -3.97
N TYR A 56 9.43 -3.95 -2.73
CA TYR A 56 8.33 -3.55 -1.85
C TYR A 56 7.59 -2.32 -2.39
N THR A 57 8.33 -1.31 -2.87
CA THR A 57 7.77 -0.12 -3.54
C THR A 57 7.03 -0.50 -4.83
N VAL A 58 7.69 -1.27 -5.70
CA VAL A 58 7.10 -1.68 -7.00
C VAL A 58 5.81 -2.48 -6.81
N ARG A 59 5.74 -3.31 -5.78
CA ARG A 59 4.56 -4.14 -5.48
C ARG A 59 3.54 -3.47 -4.57
N SER A 60 3.73 -2.21 -4.22
CA SER A 60 2.82 -1.48 -3.31
C SER A 60 1.45 -1.12 -3.90
N PRO A 61 1.25 -0.94 -5.22
CA PRO A 61 -0.08 -0.69 -5.76
C PRO A 61 -1.04 -1.85 -5.48
N ARG A 62 -2.18 -1.52 -4.89
CA ARG A 62 -3.27 -2.44 -4.55
C ARG A 62 -4.57 -1.94 -5.14
N TYR A 63 -5.57 -2.80 -5.24
CA TYR A 63 -6.92 -2.39 -5.58
C TYR A 63 -7.93 -3.13 -4.74
N GLN A 64 -9.02 -2.44 -4.43
CA GLN A 64 -10.20 -2.97 -3.79
C GLN A 64 -11.23 -3.26 -4.86
N LYS A 65 -11.79 -4.45 -4.83
CA LYS A 65 -12.79 -4.87 -5.82
C LYS A 65 -14.15 -4.25 -5.55
N ALA A 66 -14.83 -3.85 -6.62
CA ALA A 66 -16.25 -3.55 -6.59
C ALA A 66 -17.06 -4.83 -6.32
N THR A 67 -18.19 -4.68 -5.65
CA THR A 67 -19.18 -5.74 -5.39
C THR A 67 -20.54 -5.31 -5.94
N ALA A 68 -21.50 -6.24 -6.01
CA ALA A 68 -22.86 -5.92 -6.45
C ALA A 68 -23.56 -4.91 -5.53
N THR A 69 -23.18 -4.84 -4.27
CA THR A 69 -23.69 -3.88 -3.29
C THR A 69 -22.92 -2.56 -3.28
N THR A 70 -21.63 -2.60 -3.62
CA THR A 70 -20.75 -1.43 -3.64
C THR A 70 -20.15 -1.30 -5.05
N LEU A 71 -20.81 -0.54 -5.90
CA LEU A 71 -20.39 -0.30 -7.29
C LEU A 71 -19.23 0.70 -7.36
N THR A 72 -18.18 0.46 -6.57
CA THR A 72 -16.98 1.28 -6.49
C THR A 72 -15.75 0.38 -6.40
N SER A 73 -14.76 0.62 -7.24
CA SER A 73 -13.42 0.04 -7.14
C SER A 73 -12.41 1.13 -6.83
N ARG A 74 -11.45 0.87 -5.97
CA ARG A 74 -10.41 1.82 -5.56
C ARG A 74 -9.03 1.23 -5.82
N VAL A 75 -8.17 2.02 -6.47
CA VAL A 75 -6.73 1.72 -6.57
C VAL A 75 -5.99 2.62 -5.59
N TYR A 76 -5.05 2.07 -4.85
CA TYR A 76 -4.32 2.78 -3.80
C TYR A 76 -2.91 2.20 -3.61
N ILE A 77 -2.04 2.97 -2.99
CA ILE A 77 -0.72 2.50 -2.55
C ILE A 77 -0.86 1.88 -1.15
N LEU A 78 -0.15 0.80 -0.92
CA LEU A 78 -0.17 0.07 0.36
C LEU A 78 0.28 0.98 1.52
N ASP A 79 -0.59 1.10 2.54
CA ASP A 79 -0.35 1.89 3.76
C ASP A 79 -0.33 1.03 5.02
N THR A 80 -0.23 -0.28 4.89
CA THR A 80 -0.20 -1.22 6.02
C THR A 80 1.14 -1.91 6.11
N GLY A 81 1.68 -2.02 7.32
CA GLY A 81 2.97 -2.68 7.59
C GLY A 81 3.63 -2.13 8.85
N SER A 82 4.69 -2.79 9.28
CA SER A 82 5.56 -2.30 10.33
C SER A 82 6.61 -1.36 9.75
N GLY A 83 6.70 -0.13 10.26
CA GLY A 83 7.65 0.88 9.79
C GLY A 83 7.06 1.86 8.76
N THR A 84 7.92 2.51 7.98
CA THR A 84 7.51 3.48 6.97
C THR A 84 6.86 2.76 5.78
N THR A 85 5.61 3.09 5.50
CA THR A 85 4.85 2.46 4.41
C THR A 85 5.12 3.12 3.05
N PRO A 86 4.92 2.40 1.94
CA PRO A 86 5.06 2.98 0.61
C PRO A 86 4.23 4.23 0.38
N GLN A 87 3.01 4.29 0.92
CA GLN A 87 2.18 5.48 0.82
C GLN A 87 2.86 6.70 1.44
N GLN A 88 3.44 6.55 2.63
CA GLN A 88 4.05 7.67 3.36
C GLN A 88 5.23 8.32 2.64
N TYR A 89 6.11 7.55 1.99
CA TYR A 89 7.23 8.15 1.27
C TYR A 89 6.90 8.52 -0.17
N LEU A 90 6.01 7.78 -0.85
CA LEU A 90 5.59 8.11 -2.21
C LEU A 90 4.65 9.32 -2.27
N GLU A 91 3.88 9.58 -1.21
CA GLU A 91 3.04 10.76 -1.12
C GLU A 91 3.87 12.06 -1.20
N GLN A 92 5.02 12.06 -0.54
CA GLN A 92 5.94 13.20 -0.57
C GLN A 92 6.62 13.39 -1.92
N GLU A 93 6.96 12.30 -2.60
CA GLU A 93 7.49 12.36 -3.97
C GLU A 93 6.44 12.88 -4.97
N ALA A 94 5.16 12.58 -4.74
CA ALA A 94 4.07 13.02 -5.61
C ALA A 94 3.62 14.46 -5.36
N PHE A 95 3.55 14.89 -4.11
CA PHE A 95 2.98 16.19 -3.70
C PHE A 95 4.03 17.16 -3.16
N GLY A 96 5.26 16.72 -2.98
CA GLY A 96 6.33 17.51 -2.35
C GLY A 96 6.18 17.59 -0.82
N GLY A 97 7.06 18.37 -0.21
CA GLY A 97 7.09 18.57 1.24
C GLY A 97 8.21 17.83 1.95
N SER A 98 8.30 18.04 3.26
CA SER A 98 9.31 17.40 4.10
C SER A 98 8.78 16.08 4.64
N ARG A 99 9.55 15.01 4.50
CA ARG A 99 9.20 13.74 5.12
C ARG A 99 9.36 13.79 6.65
N PRO A 100 8.57 13.06 7.42
CA PRO A 100 8.79 12.93 8.85
C PRO A 100 10.15 12.24 9.11
N MET A 101 10.83 12.72 10.16
CA MET A 101 12.10 12.11 10.58
C MET A 101 11.90 10.64 10.98
N LYS A 102 12.79 9.78 10.50
CA LYS A 102 12.87 8.39 10.97
C LYS A 102 13.23 8.35 12.46
N PRO A 103 12.92 7.27 13.19
CA PRO A 103 13.27 7.15 14.60
C PRO A 103 14.77 7.40 14.88
N SER A 104 15.66 6.90 14.02
CA SER A 104 17.10 7.12 14.09
C SER A 104 17.49 8.58 13.86
N GLU A 105 16.83 9.29 12.96
CA GLU A 105 17.08 10.70 12.67
C GLU A 105 16.60 11.60 13.83
N ARG A 106 15.45 11.26 14.41
CA ARG A 106 14.97 11.96 15.63
C ARG A 106 15.94 11.83 16.80
N MET A 107 16.58 10.66 16.94
CA MET A 107 17.59 10.43 17.97
C MET A 107 18.86 11.25 17.71
N LEU A 108 19.26 11.46 16.45
CA LEU A 108 20.39 12.26 16.05
C LEU A 108 20.09 13.76 15.98
N GLY A 109 18.81 14.17 16.08
CA GLY A 109 18.39 15.55 15.94
C GLY A 109 18.50 16.13 14.53
N SER A 110 18.81 15.29 13.53
CA SER A 110 19.04 15.73 12.14
C SER A 110 18.69 14.65 11.14
N TYR A 111 18.35 15.06 9.93
CA TYR A 111 18.29 14.16 8.78
C TYR A 111 19.72 13.71 8.41
N TYR A 112 19.84 12.46 7.97
CA TYR A 112 21.12 11.98 7.44
C TYR A 112 20.95 11.46 6.02
N VAL A 113 21.99 11.69 5.21
CA VAL A 113 22.11 11.22 3.85
C VAL A 113 23.41 10.42 3.74
N PRO A 114 23.44 9.33 2.98
CA PRO A 114 24.67 8.58 2.74
C PRO A 114 25.74 9.51 2.13
N GLY A 115 26.92 9.55 2.73
CA GLY A 115 28.09 10.23 2.14
C GLY A 115 28.79 9.40 1.08
N PRO A 116 29.80 9.96 0.39
CA PRO A 116 30.50 9.29 -0.72
C PRO A 116 31.17 7.95 -0.36
N GLY A 117 31.53 7.76 0.92
CA GLY A 117 32.12 6.52 1.42
C GLY A 117 31.13 5.49 1.97
N ALA A 118 29.83 5.76 1.89
CA ALA A 118 28.81 4.84 2.44
C ALA A 118 28.64 3.62 1.54
N GLN A 119 28.68 2.43 2.15
CA GLN A 119 28.34 1.19 1.44
C GLN A 119 26.81 1.09 1.28
N LEU A 120 26.36 1.21 0.06
CA LEU A 120 24.94 1.16 -0.32
C LEU A 120 24.59 -0.20 -0.93
N ASP A 121 23.34 -0.62 -0.72
CA ASP A 121 22.77 -1.75 -1.44
C ASP A 121 22.42 -1.40 -2.91
N LYS A 122 21.91 -2.37 -3.66
CA LYS A 122 21.53 -2.17 -5.07
C LYS A 122 20.45 -1.10 -5.27
N ALA A 123 19.68 -0.80 -4.24
CA ALA A 123 18.64 0.22 -4.27
C ALA A 123 19.09 1.59 -3.74
N GLY A 124 20.39 1.73 -3.39
CA GLY A 124 20.96 2.97 -2.87
C GLY A 124 20.71 3.19 -1.38
N ASN A 125 20.31 2.18 -0.64
CA ASN A 125 20.07 2.27 0.80
C ASN A 125 21.31 1.83 1.59
N ILE A 126 21.55 2.46 2.74
CA ILE A 126 22.55 1.96 3.71
C ILE A 126 22.04 0.62 4.27
N ASN A 127 22.93 -0.38 4.29
CA ASN A 127 22.62 -1.66 4.94
C ASN A 127 22.25 -1.43 6.40
N PHE A 128 21.19 -2.11 6.86
CA PHE A 128 20.69 -1.98 8.22
C PHE A 128 21.75 -2.25 9.29
N ASN A 129 22.57 -3.30 9.13
CA ASN A 129 23.62 -3.64 10.10
C ASN A 129 24.71 -2.55 10.15
N THR A 130 25.06 -1.96 9.02
CA THR A 130 26.00 -0.83 8.93
C THR A 130 25.44 0.40 9.64
N LEU A 131 24.16 0.73 9.39
CA LEU A 131 23.49 1.84 10.06
C LEU A 131 23.45 1.62 11.58
N ARG A 132 23.13 0.42 12.02
CA ARG A 132 23.11 0.06 13.45
C ARG A 132 24.48 0.20 14.09
N ALA A 133 25.55 -0.27 13.43
CA ALA A 133 26.92 -0.14 13.92
C ALA A 133 27.31 1.33 14.06
N ILE A 134 27.02 2.17 13.07
CA ILE A 134 27.25 3.62 13.13
C ILE A 134 26.50 4.26 14.30
N LEU A 135 25.20 3.99 14.43
CA LEU A 135 24.40 4.55 15.52
C LEU A 135 24.91 4.12 16.91
N THR A 136 25.39 2.89 17.05
CA THR A 136 25.97 2.38 18.30
C THR A 136 27.31 3.07 18.61
N SER A 137 28.16 3.32 17.59
CA SER A 137 29.45 3.98 17.78
C SER A 137 29.33 5.46 18.18
N ILE A 138 28.22 6.12 17.82
CA ILE A 138 27.94 7.53 18.18
C ILE A 138 27.33 7.63 19.61
N GLY A 139 27.23 6.53 20.35
CA GLY A 139 26.65 6.52 21.71
C GLY A 139 25.13 6.45 21.74
N GLY A 140 24.50 6.22 20.59
CA GLY A 140 23.07 5.93 20.52
C GLY A 140 22.79 4.50 20.93
N ARG A 141 21.97 4.27 21.95
CA ARG A 141 21.23 3.02 22.03
C ARG A 141 20.39 2.96 20.76
N GLY A 142 20.75 2.03 19.86
CA GLY A 142 20.01 1.87 18.61
C GLY A 142 18.51 1.79 18.88
N PRO A 143 17.66 2.42 18.06
CA PRO A 143 16.22 2.34 18.26
C PRO A 143 15.83 0.86 18.31
N ALA A 144 14.93 0.49 19.23
CA ALA A 144 14.26 -0.80 19.20
C ALA A 144 13.46 -0.84 17.87
N PHE A 145 13.97 -1.56 16.90
CA PHE A 145 13.30 -1.67 15.62
C PHE A 145 12.10 -2.62 15.74
N PRO A 146 10.96 -2.33 15.09
CA PRO A 146 9.83 -3.22 15.06
C PRO A 146 10.27 -4.59 14.54
N GLY A 147 10.21 -5.62 15.36
CA GLY A 147 10.63 -6.98 15.03
C GLY A 147 11.80 -7.53 15.83
N GLU A 148 12.54 -6.71 16.57
CA GLU A 148 13.54 -7.21 17.52
C GLU A 148 12.80 -7.76 18.75
N ARG A 149 12.67 -9.09 18.82
CA ARG A 149 12.22 -9.76 20.05
C ARG A 149 13.22 -9.40 21.13
N GLN A 150 12.80 -8.64 22.15
CA GLN A 150 13.57 -8.48 23.36
C GLN A 150 13.83 -9.90 23.89
N GLY A 151 15.06 -10.32 23.78
CA GLY A 151 15.51 -11.57 24.37
C GLY A 151 15.23 -11.49 25.87
N GLY A 152 14.12 -12.08 26.28
CA GLY A 152 13.80 -12.19 27.71
C GLY A 152 14.96 -12.85 28.39
N ALA A 153 15.56 -12.14 29.35
CA ALA A 153 16.52 -12.71 30.26
C ALA A 153 15.83 -13.94 30.91
N ARG A 154 16.28 -15.14 30.53
CA ARG A 154 15.91 -16.36 31.25
C ARG A 154 16.43 -16.17 32.67
N ALA A 155 15.52 -15.81 33.58
CA ALA A 155 15.78 -15.88 34.98
C ALA A 155 16.11 -17.36 35.32
N ASN A 156 17.39 -17.60 35.55
CA ASN A 156 17.90 -18.89 36.01
C ASN A 156 17.42 -19.06 37.46
N ARG A 157 16.26 -19.69 37.69
CA ARG A 157 15.84 -20.14 39.04
C ARG A 157 16.60 -21.42 39.31
N ARG A 158 17.57 -21.29 40.21
CA ARG A 158 18.07 -22.42 41.02
C ARG A 158 17.11 -22.67 42.17
#